data_4c3b579ef0f33cf81521a49e19f64112
#
_entry.id   4c3b579ef0f33cf81521a49e19f64112
#
_cell.length_a   1.000
_cell.length_b   1.000
_cell.length_c   1.000
_cell.angle_alpha   90.00
_cell.angle_beta   90.00
_cell.angle_gamma   90.00
#
_symmetry.space_group_name_H-M   'P 1'
#
loop_
_entity.id
_entity.type
_entity.pdbx_description
1 polymer ?
#
loop_
_entity_poly.entity_id
_entity_poly.type
_entity_poly.pdbx_seq_one_letter_code
_entity_poly.pdbx_strand_id
1 'polypeptide(L)'
;MKKLFLFLFVPLASFAQQTVPLTDLQAFDQPSSNWTIEGAIKSNYTDTSFQVSSGKGVLVNTLRHGKYKRTDDLRFKLNHGDIHFMMDFMLPKGANSGIYLQGRYEVQLFDSWGKKTLKFGDCGGIYERWDDARGKGKEGFEGYAPRQNACKAPGLWQSIEIDFEAPRFDASGKKIKNAVFKKVILNGVLIQENIEVSGMTRGALFDKEGPLGPITIQGDHGPVAFKNIRYESYDKPTASLSNISYTYYEGKFAEPIIGVAKPLIKGKLASLTYKVIKAKNDYLIQYVGDLNVPEADEYEFQTHWTGSGVLKIDGKELNSGAHWYSDKVSMKTQLSAGNHRFELIHVKDFPWGPKALGVFVKRIGAHELALHDRTSLPDPEAVGLIEVKALSEPVYQRSFTFHGEIGRASCR
;
A
#
# COMPACT_ATOMS: atom_id res chain seq x y z
N MET A 1 44.90 -3.44 28.74
CA MET A 1 43.62 -2.66 28.67
C MET A 1 42.78 -3.24 27.55
N LYS A 2 41.74 -4.04 27.89
CA LYS A 2 40.84 -4.63 26.89
C LYS A 2 39.75 -3.58 26.57
N LYS A 3 39.71 -3.08 25.34
CA LYS A 3 38.61 -2.19 24.88
C LYS A 3 37.37 -3.02 24.71
N LEU A 4 36.37 -2.79 25.53
CA LEU A 4 35.03 -3.34 25.43
C LEU A 4 34.29 -2.53 24.34
N PHE A 5 34.05 -3.13 23.16
CA PHE A 5 33.17 -2.56 22.15
C PHE A 5 31.72 -2.86 22.57
N LEU A 6 31.05 -1.83 23.05
CA LEU A 6 29.62 -1.88 23.29
C LEU A 6 28.91 -1.73 21.93
N PHE A 7 28.41 -2.83 21.38
CA PHE A 7 27.49 -2.78 20.24
C PHE A 7 26.16 -2.23 20.72
N LEU A 8 25.88 -0.96 20.45
CA LEU A 8 24.52 -0.43 20.56
C LEU A 8 23.66 -1.13 19.48
N PHE A 9 22.85 -2.07 19.91
CA PHE A 9 21.71 -2.54 19.12
C PHE A 9 20.71 -1.37 19.05
N VAL A 10 20.71 -0.62 17.96
CA VAL A 10 19.59 0.26 17.61
C VAL A 10 18.50 -0.67 17.09
N PRO A 11 17.36 -0.81 17.77
CA PRO A 11 16.25 -1.56 17.19
C PRO A 11 15.81 -0.83 15.93
N LEU A 12 15.95 -1.48 14.78
CA LEU A 12 15.21 -1.10 13.58
C LEU A 12 13.73 -1.17 13.96
N ALA A 13 13.11 -0.03 14.16
CA ALA A 13 11.66 0.05 14.28
C ALA A 13 11.08 -0.32 12.91
N SER A 14 10.85 -1.61 12.71
CA SER A 14 9.99 -2.07 11.63
C SER A 14 8.60 -1.47 11.90
N PHE A 15 7.96 -0.95 10.88
CA PHE A 15 6.53 -0.57 10.91
C PHE A 15 5.77 -1.67 11.61
N ALA A 16 4.99 -1.31 12.62
CA ALA A 16 4.41 -2.31 13.50
C ALA A 16 3.26 -3.01 12.78
N GLN A 17 3.62 -3.98 11.94
CA GLN A 17 2.70 -4.97 11.42
C GLN A 17 1.97 -5.59 12.61
N GLN A 18 0.66 -5.40 12.66
CA GLN A 18 -0.17 -5.95 13.70
C GLN A 18 -0.56 -7.38 13.34
N THR A 19 -0.53 -8.26 14.33
CA THR A 19 -0.95 -9.65 14.19
C THR A 19 -2.27 -9.86 14.92
N VAL A 20 -3.24 -10.48 14.24
CA VAL A 20 -4.48 -10.92 14.89
C VAL A 20 -4.20 -12.19 15.70
N PRO A 21 -4.31 -12.16 17.04
CA PRO A 21 -4.08 -13.34 17.84
C PRO A 21 -5.19 -14.36 17.60
N LEU A 22 -4.80 -15.59 17.27
CA LEU A 22 -5.71 -16.73 17.11
C LEU A 22 -5.62 -17.67 18.32
N THR A 23 -5.68 -17.10 19.51
CA THR A 23 -5.76 -17.82 20.78
C THR A 23 -7.20 -18.08 21.20
N ASP A 24 -8.10 -17.23 20.75
CA ASP A 24 -9.54 -17.24 20.97
C ASP A 24 -10.24 -16.41 19.87
N LEU A 25 -11.54 -16.19 20.00
CA LEU A 25 -12.34 -15.42 19.03
C LEU A 25 -12.57 -13.95 19.42
N GLN A 26 -11.83 -13.40 20.39
CA GLN A 26 -12.06 -12.02 20.90
C GLN A 26 -11.77 -10.92 19.86
N ALA A 27 -10.95 -11.19 18.84
CA ALA A 27 -10.68 -10.27 17.75
C ALA A 27 -11.88 -10.07 16.79
N PHE A 28 -12.91 -10.89 16.92
CA PHE A 28 -14.07 -10.93 16.03
C PHE A 28 -15.34 -10.49 16.76
N ASP A 29 -16.29 -9.97 15.97
CA ASP A 29 -17.58 -9.49 16.44
C ASP A 29 -18.64 -10.59 16.28
N GLN A 30 -19.18 -11.08 17.40
CA GLN A 30 -20.25 -12.07 17.48
C GLN A 30 -20.10 -13.25 16.49
N PRO A 31 -18.97 -13.98 16.52
CA PRO A 31 -18.77 -15.12 15.62
C PRO A 31 -19.85 -16.20 15.85
N SER A 32 -20.35 -16.78 14.76
CA SER A 32 -21.27 -17.92 14.86
C SER A 32 -20.56 -19.17 15.41
N SER A 33 -21.33 -20.17 15.84
CA SER A 33 -20.79 -21.43 16.35
C SER A 33 -20.03 -22.28 15.31
N ASN A 34 -20.10 -21.90 14.02
CA ASN A 34 -19.33 -22.54 12.96
C ASN A 34 -17.85 -22.14 12.97
N TRP A 35 -17.51 -21.01 13.63
CA TRP A 35 -16.14 -20.53 13.77
C TRP A 35 -15.52 -21.03 15.06
N THR A 36 -14.30 -21.59 14.95
CA THR A 36 -13.50 -22.08 16.10
C THR A 36 -12.03 -21.76 15.90
N ILE A 37 -11.30 -21.77 17.03
CA ILE A 37 -9.84 -21.75 17.03
C ILE A 37 -9.37 -23.18 17.29
N GLU A 38 -8.50 -23.67 16.41
CA GLU A 38 -7.97 -25.04 16.44
C GLU A 38 -6.42 -25.00 16.45
N GLY A 39 -5.78 -26.13 16.81
CA GLY A 39 -4.32 -26.22 16.82
C GLY A 39 -3.74 -26.56 15.45
N ALA A 40 -4.41 -27.45 14.73
CA ALA A 40 -4.03 -27.85 13.38
C ALA A 40 -5.22 -28.31 12.57
N ILE A 41 -5.07 -28.27 11.25
CA ILE A 41 -6.03 -28.86 10.31
C ILE A 41 -5.31 -29.73 9.30
N LYS A 42 -6.02 -30.73 8.79
CA LYS A 42 -5.61 -31.58 7.67
C LYS A 42 -6.74 -31.68 6.65
N SER A 43 -6.38 -31.62 5.40
CA SER A 43 -7.25 -31.89 4.26
C SER A 43 -6.38 -32.35 3.10
N ASN A 44 -6.87 -33.19 2.22
CA ASN A 44 -6.20 -33.54 0.97
C ASN A 44 -6.97 -32.96 -0.23
N TYR A 45 -6.44 -33.10 -1.43
CA TYR A 45 -7.02 -32.49 -2.62
C TYR A 45 -8.41 -33.04 -3.03
N THR A 46 -8.87 -34.14 -2.42
CA THR A 46 -10.20 -34.70 -2.66
C THR A 46 -11.19 -34.42 -1.55
N ASP A 47 -10.71 -33.99 -0.37
CA ASP A 47 -11.56 -33.77 0.80
C ASP A 47 -12.39 -32.50 0.64
N THR A 48 -13.66 -32.57 1.04
CA THR A 48 -14.60 -31.43 1.05
C THR A 48 -14.73 -30.77 2.43
N SER A 49 -13.93 -31.22 3.41
CA SER A 49 -13.95 -30.77 4.80
C SER A 49 -12.56 -30.86 5.43
N PHE A 50 -12.43 -30.36 6.66
CA PHE A 50 -11.20 -30.46 7.45
C PHE A 50 -11.28 -31.52 8.53
N GLN A 51 -10.16 -32.19 8.77
CA GLN A 51 -9.88 -32.87 10.04
C GLN A 51 -9.19 -31.85 10.95
N VAL A 52 -9.73 -31.59 12.13
CA VAL A 52 -9.22 -30.61 13.09
C VAL A 52 -8.57 -31.30 14.29
N SER A 53 -7.56 -30.65 14.86
CA SER A 53 -6.91 -31.05 16.12
C SER A 53 -6.99 -29.87 17.10
N SER A 54 -7.38 -30.15 18.33
CA SER A 54 -7.50 -29.15 19.38
C SER A 54 -6.20 -28.36 19.58
N GLY A 55 -6.32 -27.08 19.90
CA GLY A 55 -5.19 -26.18 20.13
C GLY A 55 -5.50 -24.74 19.76
N LYS A 56 -4.47 -23.99 19.39
CA LYS A 56 -4.56 -22.56 19.03
C LYS A 56 -3.78 -22.28 17.74
N GLY A 57 -4.09 -21.16 17.09
CA GLY A 57 -3.33 -20.63 15.95
C GLY A 57 -3.99 -20.80 14.58
N VAL A 58 -5.08 -21.56 14.49
CA VAL A 58 -5.84 -21.71 13.24
C VAL A 58 -7.30 -21.36 13.47
N LEU A 59 -7.79 -20.37 12.76
CA LEU A 59 -9.20 -20.01 12.70
C LEU A 59 -9.88 -20.88 11.65
N VAL A 60 -10.95 -21.56 12.02
CA VAL A 60 -11.61 -22.57 11.15
C VAL A 60 -13.11 -22.30 11.10
N ASN A 61 -13.66 -22.28 9.89
CA ASN A 61 -15.10 -22.35 9.65
C ASN A 61 -15.46 -23.79 9.23
N THR A 62 -16.30 -24.43 10.01
CA THR A 62 -16.86 -25.75 9.68
C THR A 62 -18.33 -25.80 10.06
N LEU A 63 -19.15 -26.38 9.17
CA LEU A 63 -20.58 -26.56 9.48
C LEU A 63 -20.77 -27.49 10.65
N ARG A 64 -21.25 -26.97 11.77
CA ARG A 64 -21.53 -27.77 12.99
C ARG A 64 -22.99 -28.16 13.11
N HIS A 65 -23.91 -27.28 12.64
CA HIS A 65 -25.35 -27.52 12.75
C HIS A 65 -26.12 -26.97 11.55
N GLY A 66 -27.01 -27.75 10.98
CA GLY A 66 -27.95 -27.30 9.94
C GLY A 66 -27.26 -26.98 8.60
N LYS A 67 -27.48 -25.79 8.11
CA LYS A 67 -26.92 -25.26 6.84
C LYS A 67 -26.15 -23.95 7.10
N TYR A 68 -25.15 -23.68 6.29
CA TYR A 68 -24.50 -22.38 6.29
C TYR A 68 -25.49 -21.25 6.04
N LYS A 69 -25.32 -20.12 6.73
CA LYS A 69 -26.18 -18.96 6.68
C LYS A 69 -25.35 -17.67 6.54
N ARG A 70 -25.94 -16.62 6.03
CA ARG A 70 -25.32 -15.29 5.96
C ARG A 70 -24.83 -14.77 7.32
N THR A 71 -25.45 -15.20 8.42
CA THR A 71 -25.00 -14.91 9.79
C THR A 71 -23.71 -15.62 10.17
N ASP A 72 -23.19 -16.50 9.32
CA ASP A 72 -21.90 -17.15 9.53
C ASP A 72 -20.72 -16.32 8.99
N ASP A 73 -20.98 -15.21 8.32
CA ASP A 73 -19.92 -14.26 7.96
C ASP A 73 -19.20 -13.75 9.21
N LEU A 74 -17.87 -13.79 9.18
CA LEU A 74 -17.04 -13.40 10.30
C LEU A 74 -16.57 -11.97 10.17
N ARG A 75 -16.98 -11.11 11.09
CA ARG A 75 -16.59 -9.71 11.13
C ARG A 75 -15.44 -9.50 12.11
N PHE A 76 -14.40 -8.82 11.67
CA PHE A 76 -13.34 -8.33 12.55
C PHE A 76 -13.83 -7.11 13.35
N LYS A 77 -13.36 -6.95 14.59
CA LYS A 77 -13.58 -5.72 15.37
C LYS A 77 -12.76 -4.54 14.84
N LEU A 78 -11.79 -4.81 13.98
CA LEU A 78 -10.99 -3.81 13.29
C LEU A 78 -11.82 -3.13 12.21
N ASN A 79 -12.04 -1.80 12.34
CA ASN A 79 -12.45 -0.96 11.22
C ASN A 79 -11.22 -0.35 10.57
N HIS A 80 -11.21 -0.28 9.25
CA HIS A 80 -10.08 0.25 8.48
C HIS A 80 -10.56 1.12 7.31
N GLY A 81 -9.70 2.04 6.88
CA GLY A 81 -9.72 2.72 5.60
C GLY A 81 -8.73 2.05 4.65
N ASP A 82 -7.59 2.71 4.45
CA ASP A 82 -6.50 2.11 3.67
C ASP A 82 -5.77 1.07 4.50
N ILE A 83 -5.43 -0.06 3.88
CA ILE A 83 -4.85 -1.19 4.61
C ILE A 83 -3.96 -2.05 3.70
N HIS A 84 -2.86 -2.52 4.26
CA HIS A 84 -2.13 -3.68 3.78
C HIS A 84 -2.54 -4.89 4.65
N PHE A 85 -3.18 -5.88 4.06
CA PHE A 85 -3.73 -7.03 4.75
C PHE A 85 -3.12 -8.32 4.22
N MET A 86 -2.72 -9.21 5.11
CA MET A 86 -2.06 -10.47 4.76
C MET A 86 -2.62 -11.60 5.59
N MET A 87 -2.77 -12.77 4.99
CA MET A 87 -3.06 -14.01 5.71
C MET A 87 -2.73 -15.25 4.92
N ASP A 88 -2.62 -16.37 5.62
CA ASP A 88 -2.64 -17.70 5.02
C ASP A 88 -4.05 -18.27 5.12
N PHE A 89 -4.49 -18.96 4.06
CA PHE A 89 -5.77 -19.66 4.02
C PHE A 89 -5.63 -21.06 3.44
N MET A 90 -6.57 -21.93 3.78
CA MET A 90 -6.71 -23.27 3.19
C MET A 90 -8.16 -23.51 2.81
N LEU A 91 -8.36 -24.04 1.61
CA LEU A 91 -9.65 -24.43 1.08
C LEU A 91 -9.68 -25.95 0.89
N PRO A 92 -10.72 -26.66 1.35
CA PRO A 92 -11.02 -28.01 0.88
C PRO A 92 -11.54 -27.95 -0.56
N LYS A 93 -11.70 -29.12 -1.18
CA LYS A 93 -12.23 -29.25 -2.55
C LYS A 93 -13.62 -28.61 -2.68
N GLY A 94 -13.78 -27.74 -3.68
CA GLY A 94 -15.03 -27.06 -4.00
C GLY A 94 -15.46 -26.00 -2.98
N ALA A 95 -14.61 -25.64 -2.01
CA ALA A 95 -14.93 -24.61 -1.03
C ALA A 95 -14.96 -23.21 -1.65
N ASN A 96 -15.81 -22.37 -1.08
CA ASN A 96 -16.05 -21.00 -1.46
C ASN A 96 -16.06 -20.11 -0.21
N SER A 97 -15.34 -19.00 -0.26
CA SER A 97 -15.28 -17.94 0.74
C SER A 97 -14.85 -16.63 0.08
N GLY A 98 -14.73 -15.55 0.83
CA GLY A 98 -14.27 -14.24 0.33
C GLY A 98 -13.75 -13.37 1.45
N ILE A 99 -12.86 -12.44 1.12
CA ILE A 99 -12.36 -11.40 2.01
C ILE A 99 -12.97 -10.08 1.57
N TYR A 100 -13.84 -9.51 2.38
CA TYR A 100 -14.43 -8.21 2.14
C TYR A 100 -13.66 -7.10 2.87
N LEU A 101 -12.96 -6.25 2.12
CA LEU A 101 -12.36 -5.03 2.65
C LEU A 101 -13.48 -4.05 2.99
N GLN A 102 -13.43 -3.42 4.17
CA GLN A 102 -14.49 -2.59 4.75
C GLN A 102 -15.89 -3.27 4.81
N GLY A 103 -15.96 -4.61 4.74
CA GLY A 103 -17.21 -5.35 4.61
C GLY A 103 -17.97 -5.07 3.30
N ARG A 104 -17.31 -4.57 2.25
CA ARG A 104 -17.92 -4.08 1.02
C ARG A 104 -17.28 -4.57 -0.28
N TYR A 105 -15.96 -4.77 -0.30
CA TYR A 105 -15.20 -5.01 -1.51
C TYR A 105 -14.51 -6.36 -1.42
N GLU A 106 -14.99 -7.32 -2.21
CA GLU A 106 -14.62 -8.73 -2.08
C GLU A 106 -13.45 -9.12 -2.97
N VAL A 107 -12.45 -9.76 -2.35
CA VAL A 107 -11.48 -10.63 -3.00
C VAL A 107 -11.94 -12.08 -2.81
N GLN A 108 -12.23 -12.76 -3.91
CA GLN A 108 -12.77 -14.12 -3.89
C GLN A 108 -11.76 -15.15 -3.43
N LEU A 109 -12.20 -16.08 -2.58
CA LEU A 109 -11.48 -17.29 -2.21
C LEU A 109 -12.27 -18.50 -2.69
N PHE A 110 -11.78 -19.15 -3.75
CA PHE A 110 -12.48 -20.27 -4.37
C PHE A 110 -11.51 -21.38 -4.77
N ASP A 111 -11.94 -22.64 -4.70
CA ASP A 111 -11.15 -23.74 -5.25
C ASP A 111 -11.11 -23.63 -6.78
N SER A 112 -10.14 -22.89 -7.28
CA SER A 112 -9.89 -22.68 -8.72
C SER A 112 -8.71 -23.51 -9.23
N TRP A 113 -8.22 -24.47 -8.44
CA TRP A 113 -7.06 -25.26 -8.84
C TRP A 113 -7.27 -25.95 -10.18
N GLY A 114 -6.28 -25.82 -11.09
CA GLY A 114 -6.31 -26.43 -12.40
C GLY A 114 -7.19 -25.73 -13.45
N LYS A 115 -7.94 -24.65 -13.10
CA LYS A 115 -8.70 -23.87 -14.09
C LYS A 115 -7.77 -23.16 -15.05
N LYS A 116 -8.06 -23.24 -16.34
CA LYS A 116 -7.31 -22.57 -17.42
C LYS A 116 -7.88 -21.20 -17.76
N THR A 117 -9.21 -21.06 -17.72
CA THR A 117 -9.90 -19.80 -17.98
C THR A 117 -10.48 -19.27 -16.69
N LEU A 118 -10.07 -18.08 -16.30
CA LEU A 118 -10.43 -17.46 -15.03
C LEU A 118 -11.56 -16.43 -15.22
N LYS A 119 -12.35 -16.26 -14.17
CA LYS A 119 -13.42 -15.26 -14.03
C LYS A 119 -13.24 -14.53 -12.70
N PHE A 120 -14.00 -13.46 -12.50
CA PHE A 120 -14.04 -12.70 -11.25
C PHE A 120 -14.39 -13.53 -10.01
N GLY A 121 -15.15 -14.62 -10.17
CA GLY A 121 -15.50 -15.57 -9.10
C GLY A 121 -14.45 -16.65 -8.84
N ASP A 122 -13.27 -16.60 -9.43
CA ASP A 122 -12.15 -17.49 -9.16
C ASP A 122 -11.21 -16.91 -8.11
N CYS A 123 -10.36 -17.74 -7.51
CA CYS A 123 -9.49 -17.37 -6.40
C CYS A 123 -8.63 -16.15 -6.71
N GLY A 124 -8.77 -15.08 -5.91
CA GLY A 124 -8.10 -13.80 -6.10
C GLY A 124 -8.77 -12.86 -7.10
N GLY A 125 -9.93 -13.22 -7.65
CA GLY A 125 -10.75 -12.30 -8.42
C GLY A 125 -11.36 -11.21 -7.54
N ILE A 126 -11.53 -10.01 -8.09
CA ILE A 126 -12.37 -8.97 -7.49
C ILE A 126 -13.79 -9.25 -7.92
N TYR A 127 -14.68 -9.54 -6.95
CA TYR A 127 -16.02 -10.01 -7.27
C TYR A 127 -16.85 -8.96 -7.99
N GLU A 128 -17.89 -9.39 -8.71
CA GLU A 128 -18.77 -8.50 -9.45
C GLU A 128 -19.63 -7.63 -8.55
N ARG A 129 -20.06 -6.49 -9.05
CA ARG A 129 -21.16 -5.70 -8.50
C ARG A 129 -22.48 -6.24 -8.99
N TRP A 130 -23.57 -5.89 -8.30
CA TRP A 130 -24.90 -6.36 -8.64
C TRP A 130 -25.91 -5.21 -8.59
N ASP A 131 -26.78 -5.14 -9.62
CA ASP A 131 -27.86 -4.16 -9.71
C ASP A 131 -29.04 -4.78 -10.47
N ASP A 132 -30.12 -5.08 -9.73
CA ASP A 132 -31.34 -5.68 -10.29
C ASP A 132 -32.02 -4.79 -11.35
N ALA A 133 -31.81 -3.46 -11.31
CA ALA A 133 -32.38 -2.52 -12.26
C ALA A 133 -31.77 -2.66 -13.67
N ARG A 134 -30.63 -3.37 -13.83
CA ARG A 134 -30.01 -3.60 -15.13
C ARG A 134 -30.73 -4.65 -15.98
N GLY A 135 -31.67 -5.38 -15.39
CA GLY A 135 -32.50 -6.38 -16.04
C GLY A 135 -31.88 -7.77 -16.10
N LYS A 136 -32.75 -8.77 -16.29
CA LYS A 136 -32.44 -10.20 -16.18
C LYS A 136 -31.21 -10.60 -17.05
N GLY A 137 -30.22 -11.19 -16.40
CA GLY A 137 -28.96 -11.65 -17.00
C GLY A 137 -27.93 -10.55 -17.26
N LYS A 138 -28.19 -9.31 -16.82
CA LYS A 138 -27.26 -8.16 -16.86
C LYS A 138 -27.02 -7.54 -15.50
N GLU A 139 -27.53 -8.14 -14.45
CA GLU A 139 -27.46 -7.62 -13.08
C GLU A 139 -26.03 -7.54 -12.57
N GLY A 140 -25.21 -8.56 -12.90
CA GLY A 140 -23.79 -8.59 -12.54
C GLY A 140 -22.94 -7.76 -13.52
N PHE A 141 -22.02 -6.98 -12.97
CA PHE A 141 -21.10 -6.12 -13.74
C PHE A 141 -19.84 -5.79 -12.94
N GLU A 142 -18.81 -5.28 -13.63
CA GLU A 142 -17.58 -4.75 -13.01
C GLU A 142 -16.83 -5.77 -12.12
N GLY A 143 -16.81 -7.03 -12.52
CA GLY A 143 -15.99 -8.06 -11.90
C GLY A 143 -14.67 -8.25 -12.63
N TYR A 144 -13.57 -8.53 -11.89
CA TYR A 144 -12.22 -8.63 -12.46
C TYR A 144 -11.60 -9.99 -12.18
N ALA A 145 -11.35 -10.74 -13.26
CA ALA A 145 -10.64 -12.02 -13.15
C ALA A 145 -9.18 -11.78 -12.72
N PRO A 146 -8.56 -12.71 -11.95
CA PRO A 146 -7.13 -12.64 -11.70
C PRO A 146 -6.35 -12.80 -13.02
N ARG A 147 -5.20 -12.13 -13.13
CA ARG A 147 -4.35 -12.13 -14.35
C ARG A 147 -3.89 -13.54 -14.72
N GLN A 148 -3.69 -14.39 -13.70
CA GLN A 148 -3.31 -15.79 -13.87
C GLN A 148 -3.75 -16.64 -12.67
N ASN A 149 -3.83 -17.95 -12.87
CA ASN A 149 -4.18 -18.88 -11.82
C ASN A 149 -2.97 -19.19 -10.94
N ALA A 150 -2.89 -18.56 -9.77
CA ALA A 150 -1.88 -18.84 -8.76
C ALA A 150 -2.43 -19.71 -7.61
N CYS A 151 -3.67 -20.23 -7.73
CA CYS A 151 -4.32 -21.08 -6.73
C CYS A 151 -3.61 -22.44 -6.62
N LYS A 152 -3.29 -22.84 -5.38
CA LYS A 152 -2.77 -24.19 -5.09
C LYS A 152 -3.91 -25.19 -5.01
N ALA A 153 -3.56 -26.48 -5.05
CA ALA A 153 -4.52 -27.57 -4.86
C ALA A 153 -5.24 -27.48 -3.50
N PRO A 154 -6.51 -27.94 -3.41
CA PRO A 154 -7.21 -28.06 -2.15
C PRO A 154 -6.38 -28.78 -1.09
N GLY A 155 -6.54 -28.41 0.18
CA GLY A 155 -5.77 -28.95 1.30
C GLY A 155 -4.36 -28.38 1.47
N LEU A 156 -3.90 -27.50 0.60
CA LEU A 156 -2.62 -26.80 0.76
C LEU A 156 -2.83 -25.38 1.32
N TRP A 157 -1.94 -24.96 2.23
CA TRP A 157 -1.88 -23.59 2.68
C TRP A 157 -1.44 -22.66 1.55
N GLN A 158 -2.17 -21.56 1.42
CA GLN A 158 -1.97 -20.50 0.44
C GLN A 158 -1.79 -19.18 1.18
N SER A 159 -1.02 -18.26 0.62
CA SER A 159 -0.86 -16.92 1.15
C SER A 159 -1.55 -15.90 0.24
N ILE A 160 -2.19 -14.89 0.85
CA ILE A 160 -2.73 -13.75 0.13
C ILE A 160 -2.29 -12.46 0.81
N GLU A 161 -1.93 -11.46 -0.02
CA GLU A 161 -1.59 -10.10 0.37
C GLU A 161 -2.45 -9.15 -0.42
N ILE A 162 -3.03 -8.14 0.24
CA ILE A 162 -3.94 -7.17 -0.36
C ILE A 162 -3.53 -5.77 0.07
N ASP A 163 -3.14 -4.92 -0.88
CA ASP A 163 -3.01 -3.48 -0.70
C ASP A 163 -4.29 -2.81 -1.18
N PHE A 164 -5.02 -2.18 -0.28
CA PHE A 164 -6.31 -1.57 -0.55
C PHE A 164 -6.32 -0.09 -0.16
N GLU A 165 -6.75 0.76 -1.09
CA GLU A 165 -7.10 2.15 -0.84
C GLU A 165 -8.63 2.28 -0.74
N ALA A 166 -9.11 2.81 0.39
CA ALA A 166 -10.51 3.06 0.64
C ALA A 166 -11.07 4.20 -0.23
N PRO A 167 -12.38 4.24 -0.49
CA PRO A 167 -13.00 5.36 -1.17
C PRO A 167 -12.87 6.64 -0.34
N ARG A 168 -12.87 7.79 -1.00
CA ARG A 168 -12.82 9.10 -0.33
C ARG A 168 -14.14 9.82 -0.49
N PHE A 169 -14.49 10.57 0.53
CA PHE A 169 -15.71 11.35 0.61
C PHE A 169 -15.37 12.78 0.98
N ASP A 170 -16.14 13.74 0.47
CA ASP A 170 -16.07 15.13 0.89
C ASP A 170 -16.80 15.37 2.21
N ALA A 171 -16.78 16.60 2.72
CA ALA A 171 -17.43 16.97 3.97
C ALA A 171 -18.96 16.81 3.96
N SER A 172 -19.59 16.72 2.78
CA SER A 172 -21.02 16.46 2.61
C SER A 172 -21.37 14.97 2.58
N GLY A 173 -20.34 14.09 2.61
CA GLY A 173 -20.48 12.64 2.48
C GLY A 173 -20.61 12.15 1.03
N LYS A 174 -20.40 13.03 0.04
CA LYS A 174 -20.38 12.64 -1.36
C LYS A 174 -19.06 11.97 -1.70
N LYS A 175 -19.10 10.80 -2.36
CA LYS A 175 -17.91 10.10 -2.83
C LYS A 175 -17.18 10.92 -3.91
N ILE A 176 -15.88 11.16 -3.68
CA ILE A 176 -14.98 11.92 -4.57
C ILE A 176 -13.86 11.05 -5.17
N LYS A 177 -13.62 9.85 -4.62
CA LYS A 177 -12.68 8.86 -5.16
C LYS A 177 -13.21 7.47 -4.90
N ASN A 178 -13.09 6.59 -5.87
CA ASN A 178 -13.44 5.18 -5.75
C ASN A 178 -12.41 4.41 -4.92
N ALA A 179 -12.81 3.25 -4.42
CA ALA A 179 -11.89 2.28 -3.82
C ALA A 179 -10.98 1.67 -4.89
N VAL A 180 -9.75 1.32 -4.49
CA VAL A 180 -8.75 0.73 -5.40
C VAL A 180 -8.05 -0.44 -4.72
N PHE A 181 -8.06 -1.59 -5.34
CA PHE A 181 -7.13 -2.67 -5.04
C PHE A 181 -5.80 -2.36 -5.73
N LYS A 182 -4.85 -1.83 -4.97
CA LYS A 182 -3.53 -1.46 -5.49
C LYS A 182 -2.75 -2.70 -5.92
N LYS A 183 -2.81 -3.73 -5.08
CA LYS A 183 -2.21 -5.05 -5.37
C LYS A 183 -3.01 -6.15 -4.70
N VAL A 184 -3.13 -7.28 -5.37
CA VAL A 184 -3.45 -8.56 -4.75
C VAL A 184 -2.39 -9.55 -5.19
N ILE A 185 -1.70 -10.14 -4.22
CA ILE A 185 -0.64 -11.13 -4.43
C ILE A 185 -1.13 -12.46 -3.85
N LEU A 186 -1.23 -13.48 -4.68
CA LEU A 186 -1.61 -14.85 -4.28
C LEU A 186 -0.42 -15.76 -4.44
N ASN A 187 0.02 -16.40 -3.36
CA ASN A 187 1.18 -17.31 -3.35
C ASN A 187 2.46 -16.69 -3.95
N GLY A 188 2.70 -15.39 -3.68
CA GLY A 188 3.85 -14.64 -4.20
C GLY A 188 3.68 -14.14 -5.64
N VAL A 189 2.52 -14.36 -6.28
CA VAL A 189 2.24 -13.95 -7.65
C VAL A 189 1.30 -12.75 -7.66
N LEU A 190 1.68 -11.65 -8.32
CA LEU A 190 0.82 -10.47 -8.51
C LEU A 190 -0.31 -10.81 -9.49
N ILE A 191 -1.53 -10.91 -8.97
CA ILE A 191 -2.72 -11.33 -9.73
C ILE A 191 -3.70 -10.19 -10.02
N GLN A 192 -3.68 -9.11 -9.22
CA GLN A 192 -4.44 -7.88 -9.45
C GLN A 192 -3.52 -6.68 -9.19
N GLU A 193 -3.69 -5.62 -9.96
CA GLU A 193 -2.93 -4.38 -9.79
C GLU A 193 -3.73 -3.18 -10.27
N ASN A 194 -3.85 -2.15 -9.40
CA ASN A 194 -4.55 -0.90 -9.67
C ASN A 194 -5.99 -1.10 -10.19
N ILE A 195 -6.73 -2.04 -9.60
CA ILE A 195 -8.13 -2.28 -9.92
C ILE A 195 -9.00 -1.29 -9.15
N GLU A 196 -9.53 -0.31 -9.85
CA GLU A 196 -10.54 0.61 -9.33
C GLU A 196 -11.92 -0.04 -9.40
N VAL A 197 -12.71 0.09 -8.32
CA VAL A 197 -14.08 -0.42 -8.24
C VAL A 197 -15.04 0.72 -7.96
N SER A 198 -16.04 0.90 -8.81
CA SER A 198 -16.95 2.06 -8.72
C SER A 198 -17.97 1.98 -7.57
N GLY A 199 -18.00 0.86 -6.86
CA GLY A 199 -18.88 0.65 -5.70
C GLY A 199 -18.72 -0.74 -5.09
N MET A 200 -19.57 -1.04 -4.12
CA MET A 200 -19.55 -2.29 -3.38
C MET A 200 -19.77 -3.50 -4.28
N THR A 201 -19.06 -4.59 -4.03
CA THR A 201 -19.28 -5.87 -4.70
C THR A 201 -20.55 -6.53 -4.18
N ARG A 202 -21.06 -7.50 -4.92
CA ARG A 202 -22.24 -8.28 -4.55
C ARG A 202 -22.01 -8.97 -3.18
N GLY A 203 -23.03 -8.96 -2.34
CA GLY A 203 -22.96 -9.59 -1.04
C GLY A 203 -22.27 -8.74 0.03
N ALA A 204 -22.07 -7.44 -0.18
CA ALA A 204 -21.58 -6.53 0.84
C ALA A 204 -22.38 -6.59 2.15
N LEU A 205 -21.70 -6.35 3.27
CA LEU A 205 -22.32 -6.31 4.61
C LEU A 205 -23.22 -5.08 4.81
N PHE A 206 -22.96 -4.00 4.09
CA PHE A 206 -23.62 -2.71 4.20
C PHE A 206 -24.29 -2.32 2.89
N ASP A 207 -25.34 -1.48 2.98
CA ASP A 207 -26.05 -0.98 1.81
C ASP A 207 -25.44 0.31 1.23
N LYS A 208 -24.44 0.88 1.91
CA LYS A 208 -23.77 2.12 1.51
C LYS A 208 -22.27 2.04 1.69
N GLU A 209 -21.55 2.72 0.80
CA GLU A 209 -20.12 2.94 0.98
C GLU A 209 -19.84 3.92 2.11
N GLY A 210 -18.64 3.87 2.66
CA GLY A 210 -18.19 4.77 3.73
C GLY A 210 -16.67 4.77 3.83
N PRO A 211 -16.09 5.76 4.55
CA PRO A 211 -14.65 5.92 4.66
C PRO A 211 -13.98 4.79 5.44
N LEU A 212 -14.70 4.16 6.35
CA LEU A 212 -14.22 3.06 7.20
C LEU A 212 -15.19 1.89 7.18
N GLY A 213 -14.68 0.70 7.48
CA GLY A 213 -15.47 -0.50 7.69
C GLY A 213 -14.61 -1.68 8.15
N PRO A 214 -15.22 -2.77 8.64
CA PRO A 214 -14.48 -3.94 9.12
C PRO A 214 -13.99 -4.82 7.96
N ILE A 215 -12.94 -5.58 8.19
CA ILE A 215 -12.71 -6.78 7.40
C ILE A 215 -13.81 -7.79 7.73
N THR A 216 -14.36 -8.41 6.69
CA THR A 216 -15.35 -9.50 6.85
C THR A 216 -14.92 -10.68 6.00
N ILE A 217 -14.99 -11.88 6.56
CA ILE A 217 -14.75 -13.12 5.85
C ILE A 217 -16.08 -13.82 5.61
N GLN A 218 -16.33 -14.17 4.36
CA GLN A 218 -17.53 -14.92 3.99
C GLN A 218 -17.51 -16.31 4.64
N GLY A 219 -18.54 -16.62 5.40
CA GLY A 219 -18.67 -17.85 6.16
C GLY A 219 -19.82 -18.75 5.74
N ASP A 220 -20.67 -18.29 4.82
CA ASP A 220 -21.93 -18.96 4.45
C ASP A 220 -21.84 -19.94 3.27
N HIS A 221 -20.64 -20.10 2.65
CA HIS A 221 -20.47 -20.87 1.43
C HIS A 221 -19.53 -22.10 1.54
N GLY A 222 -19.14 -22.48 2.73
CA GLY A 222 -18.37 -23.70 2.93
C GLY A 222 -17.23 -23.58 3.94
N PRO A 223 -16.51 -24.68 4.17
CA PRO A 223 -15.42 -24.69 5.11
C PRO A 223 -14.22 -23.91 4.55
N VAL A 224 -13.58 -23.14 5.42
CA VAL A 224 -12.33 -22.41 5.14
C VAL A 224 -11.53 -22.28 6.42
N ALA A 225 -10.21 -22.23 6.32
CA ALA A 225 -9.34 -22.01 7.47
C ALA A 225 -8.29 -20.94 7.21
N PHE A 226 -7.91 -20.22 8.27
CA PHE A 226 -6.99 -19.10 8.24
C PHE A 226 -5.95 -19.18 9.35
N LYS A 227 -4.76 -18.66 9.08
CA LYS A 227 -3.71 -18.42 10.08
C LYS A 227 -2.83 -17.25 9.65
N ASN A 228 -1.89 -16.83 10.49
CA ASN A 228 -0.92 -15.77 10.20
C ASN A 228 -1.58 -14.49 9.71
N ILE A 229 -2.73 -14.12 10.30
CA ILE A 229 -3.47 -12.92 9.92
C ILE A 229 -2.71 -11.69 10.43
N ARG A 230 -2.32 -10.80 9.53
CA ARG A 230 -1.53 -9.60 9.81
C ARG A 230 -2.06 -8.42 9.00
N TYR A 231 -1.86 -7.22 9.50
CA TYR A 231 -2.26 -6.00 8.79
C TYR A 231 -1.43 -4.79 9.20
N GLU A 232 -1.40 -3.80 8.32
CA GLU A 232 -0.97 -2.42 8.57
C GLU A 232 -2.11 -1.52 8.13
N SER A 233 -2.66 -0.72 9.06
CA SER A 233 -3.71 0.25 8.75
C SER A 233 -3.09 1.62 8.53
N TYR A 234 -3.57 2.34 7.50
CA TYR A 234 -3.10 3.67 7.12
C TYR A 234 -4.19 4.74 7.31
N ASP A 235 -5.02 4.58 8.34
CA ASP A 235 -6.18 5.43 8.60
C ASP A 235 -5.83 6.76 9.27
N LYS A 236 -4.61 6.87 9.79
CA LYS A 236 -4.19 8.07 10.48
C LYS A 236 -3.78 9.16 9.49
N PRO A 237 -4.14 10.43 9.76
CA PRO A 237 -3.64 11.53 8.95
C PRO A 237 -2.13 11.70 9.16
N THR A 238 -1.39 12.01 8.10
CA THR A 238 0.02 12.39 8.19
C THR A 238 0.18 13.92 8.16
N ALA A 239 1.39 14.42 8.39
CA ALA A 239 1.68 15.85 8.27
C ALA A 239 1.53 16.32 6.82
N SER A 240 1.17 17.58 6.63
CA SER A 240 1.05 18.23 5.32
C SER A 240 1.78 19.57 5.31
N LEU A 241 2.19 20.04 4.12
CA LEU A 241 2.92 21.28 3.96
C LEU A 241 2.02 22.33 3.28
N SER A 242 1.98 23.53 3.86
CA SER A 242 1.22 24.68 3.34
C SER A 242 2.01 25.99 3.40
N ASN A 243 1.44 27.07 2.87
CA ASN A 243 2.02 28.42 2.88
C ASN A 243 3.48 28.49 2.38
N ILE A 244 3.81 27.69 1.36
CA ILE A 244 5.17 27.55 0.86
C ILE A 244 5.58 28.84 0.14
N SER A 245 6.67 29.42 0.57
CA SER A 245 7.41 30.47 -0.14
C SER A 245 8.78 29.96 -0.57
N TYR A 246 9.29 30.49 -1.67
CA TYR A 246 10.64 30.18 -2.13
C TYR A 246 11.46 31.44 -2.39
N THR A 247 12.77 31.27 -2.23
CA THR A 247 13.78 32.27 -2.65
C THR A 247 14.82 31.57 -3.51
N TYR A 248 14.99 32.02 -4.73
CA TYR A 248 15.89 31.44 -5.73
C TYR A 248 17.08 32.34 -6.00
N TYR A 249 18.24 31.74 -6.11
CA TYR A 249 19.53 32.39 -6.41
C TYR A 249 20.18 31.62 -7.57
N GLU A 250 20.80 32.36 -8.48
CA GLU A 250 21.57 31.81 -9.60
C GLU A 250 23.06 32.12 -9.40
N GLY A 251 23.90 31.13 -9.67
CA GLY A 251 25.35 31.17 -9.46
C GLY A 251 25.90 29.92 -8.81
N LYS A 252 27.19 29.84 -8.62
CA LYS A 252 27.89 28.76 -7.95
C LYS A 252 27.80 28.90 -6.43
N PHE A 253 27.33 27.87 -5.78
CA PHE A 253 27.22 27.80 -4.32
C PHE A 253 27.85 26.48 -3.88
N ALA A 254 28.92 26.56 -3.12
CA ALA A 254 29.57 25.34 -2.59
C ALA A 254 28.74 24.65 -1.49
N GLU A 255 27.93 25.42 -0.77
CA GLU A 255 27.14 24.95 0.38
C GLU A 255 25.72 25.55 0.37
N PRO A 256 24.74 24.87 0.97
CA PRO A 256 23.36 25.33 1.07
C PRO A 256 23.20 26.40 2.17
N ILE A 257 23.89 27.54 2.02
CA ILE A 257 23.88 28.65 2.99
C ILE A 257 23.18 29.87 2.39
N ILE A 258 22.23 30.43 3.12
CA ILE A 258 21.49 31.65 2.76
C ILE A 258 22.25 32.92 3.21
N GLY A 259 22.06 33.98 2.45
CA GLY A 259 22.63 35.30 2.79
C GLY A 259 23.96 35.64 2.11
N VAL A 260 24.49 34.71 1.32
CA VAL A 260 25.77 34.89 0.60
C VAL A 260 25.60 35.62 -0.76
N ALA A 261 24.36 35.73 -1.25
CA ALA A 261 24.07 36.37 -2.52
C ALA A 261 22.72 37.13 -2.52
N LYS A 262 22.51 38.00 -3.51
CA LYS A 262 21.21 38.66 -3.70
C LYS A 262 20.25 37.68 -4.40
N PRO A 263 19.00 37.50 -3.89
CA PRO A 263 18.03 36.65 -4.53
C PRO A 263 17.62 37.18 -5.91
N LEU A 264 17.47 36.25 -6.87
CA LEU A 264 16.97 36.55 -8.20
C LEU A 264 15.44 36.60 -8.26
N ILE A 265 14.78 35.59 -7.64
CA ILE A 265 13.32 35.44 -7.65
C ILE A 265 12.84 35.06 -6.27
N LYS A 266 11.67 35.56 -5.89
CA LYS A 266 10.89 35.11 -4.73
C LYS A 266 9.44 34.87 -5.15
N GLY A 267 8.77 33.90 -4.51
CA GLY A 267 7.37 33.62 -4.82
C GLY A 267 6.73 32.66 -3.83
N LYS A 268 5.48 32.27 -4.11
CA LYS A 268 4.70 31.30 -3.35
C LYS A 268 4.40 30.07 -4.21
N LEU A 269 4.22 28.94 -3.57
CA LEU A 269 3.99 27.63 -4.21
C LEU A 269 2.87 26.88 -3.50
N ALA A 270 2.23 25.95 -4.24
CA ALA A 270 1.28 25.01 -3.67
C ALA A 270 1.99 23.73 -3.15
N SER A 271 3.15 23.37 -3.73
CA SER A 271 3.99 22.24 -3.33
C SER A 271 5.45 22.52 -3.62
N LEU A 272 6.39 21.79 -3.03
CA LEU A 272 7.80 21.91 -3.37
C LEU A 272 8.01 21.53 -4.84
N THR A 273 8.70 22.35 -5.60
CA THR A 273 8.97 22.08 -7.01
C THR A 273 10.20 22.83 -7.51
N TYR A 274 10.98 22.20 -8.37
CA TYR A 274 12.07 22.85 -9.07
C TYR A 274 11.65 23.53 -10.39
N LYS A 275 10.36 23.47 -10.78
CA LYS A 275 9.85 24.13 -12.01
C LYS A 275 10.10 25.62 -12.06
N VAL A 276 10.24 26.25 -10.90
CA VAL A 276 10.58 27.68 -10.78
C VAL A 276 12.06 27.95 -11.06
N ILE A 277 12.92 26.94 -11.13
CA ILE A 277 14.35 27.05 -11.37
C ILE A 277 14.62 27.00 -12.87
N LYS A 278 15.08 28.12 -13.45
CA LYS A 278 15.42 28.19 -14.87
C LYS A 278 16.76 27.54 -15.19
N ALA A 279 17.78 27.77 -14.36
CA ALA A 279 19.10 27.19 -14.55
C ALA A 279 19.09 25.69 -14.53
N LYS A 280 19.92 25.03 -15.35
CA LYS A 280 20.14 23.58 -15.34
C LYS A 280 20.95 23.15 -14.11
N ASN A 281 21.93 23.96 -13.76
CA ASN A 281 22.85 23.83 -12.62
C ASN A 281 23.28 25.22 -12.16
N ASP A 282 24.16 25.32 -11.19
CA ASP A 282 24.68 26.57 -10.60
C ASP A 282 23.55 27.43 -10.01
N TYR A 283 22.81 26.84 -9.05
CA TYR A 283 21.74 27.50 -8.33
C TYR A 283 21.66 27.09 -6.85
N LEU A 284 21.05 27.97 -6.08
CA LEU A 284 20.57 27.71 -4.73
C LEU A 284 19.09 28.06 -4.64
N ILE A 285 18.30 27.23 -4.01
CA ILE A 285 16.90 27.54 -3.73
C ILE A 285 16.58 27.21 -2.26
N GLN A 286 15.88 28.15 -1.62
CA GLN A 286 15.31 27.97 -0.28
C GLN A 286 13.80 27.89 -0.41
N TYR A 287 13.20 26.92 0.30
CA TYR A 287 11.77 26.82 0.54
C TYR A 287 11.51 26.99 2.04
N VAL A 288 10.48 27.76 2.37
CA VAL A 288 9.98 27.94 3.74
C VAL A 288 8.47 27.80 3.71
N GLY A 289 7.91 27.04 4.64
CA GLY A 289 6.48 26.79 4.74
C GLY A 289 6.05 26.36 6.12
N ASP A 290 4.76 26.09 6.28
CA ASP A 290 4.15 25.59 7.50
C ASP A 290 3.90 24.08 7.35
N LEU A 291 4.59 23.27 8.14
CA LEU A 291 4.32 21.84 8.27
C LEU A 291 3.20 21.66 9.31
N ASN A 292 2.01 21.30 8.83
CA ASN A 292 0.83 21.12 9.67
C ASN A 292 0.82 19.67 10.19
N VAL A 293 1.10 19.51 11.46
CA VAL A 293 1.17 18.22 12.17
C VAL A 293 -0.18 17.97 12.86
N PRO A 294 -0.98 16.96 12.44
CA PRO A 294 -2.34 16.75 12.96
C PRO A 294 -2.36 16.23 14.39
N GLU A 295 -1.38 15.44 14.80
CA GLU A 295 -1.28 14.84 16.12
C GLU A 295 0.19 14.72 16.52
N ALA A 296 0.48 14.82 17.85
CA ALA A 296 1.82 14.59 18.37
C ALA A 296 2.21 13.11 18.17
N ASP A 297 3.30 12.86 17.44
CA ASP A 297 3.78 11.50 17.16
C ASP A 297 5.22 11.53 16.61
N GLU A 298 5.81 10.35 16.37
CA GLU A 298 7.02 10.20 15.57
C GLU A 298 6.68 10.28 14.09
N TYR A 299 7.36 11.17 13.37
CA TYR A 299 7.28 11.34 11.94
C TYR A 299 8.59 10.95 11.29
N GLU A 300 8.50 10.18 10.21
CA GLU A 300 9.61 9.83 9.34
C GLU A 300 9.58 10.72 8.10
N PHE A 301 10.70 11.38 7.82
CA PHE A 301 10.92 12.11 6.60
C PHE A 301 11.87 11.32 5.71
N GLN A 302 11.59 11.28 4.42
CA GLN A 302 12.50 10.75 3.42
C GLN A 302 12.82 11.83 2.40
N THR A 303 14.11 12.00 2.10
CA THR A 303 14.58 13.03 1.18
C THR A 303 15.32 12.41 -0.01
N HIS A 304 15.08 13.02 -1.18
CA HIS A 304 15.72 12.68 -2.43
C HIS A 304 16.08 13.97 -3.15
N TRP A 305 17.36 14.24 -3.40
CA TRP A 305 17.78 15.37 -4.22
C TRP A 305 19.07 15.06 -4.96
N THR A 306 19.31 15.80 -6.05
CA THR A 306 20.58 15.75 -6.78
C THR A 306 21.38 17.00 -6.45
N GLY A 307 22.44 16.85 -5.69
CA GLY A 307 23.27 17.96 -5.18
C GLY A 307 23.33 17.99 -3.66
N SER A 308 23.56 19.17 -3.08
CA SER A 308 23.62 19.36 -1.64
C SER A 308 22.33 19.97 -1.12
N GLY A 309 21.88 19.54 0.05
CA GLY A 309 20.65 20.05 0.66
C GLY A 309 20.69 20.07 2.18
N VAL A 310 19.81 20.86 2.78
CA VAL A 310 19.55 20.89 4.22
C VAL A 310 18.06 20.98 4.46
N LEU A 311 17.50 20.03 5.19
CA LEU A 311 16.12 20.03 5.68
C LEU A 311 16.10 20.35 7.16
N LYS A 312 15.32 21.37 7.55
CA LYS A 312 15.11 21.77 8.93
C LYS A 312 13.63 21.83 9.30
N ILE A 313 13.33 21.45 10.53
CA ILE A 313 12.01 21.67 11.16
C ILE A 313 12.26 22.46 12.46
N ASP A 314 11.56 23.60 12.61
CA ASP A 314 11.73 24.55 13.73
C ASP A 314 13.19 24.99 13.93
N GLY A 315 13.93 25.14 12.83
CA GLY A 315 15.34 25.49 12.85
C GLY A 315 16.30 24.35 13.20
N LYS A 316 15.79 23.19 13.64
CA LYS A 316 16.60 21.98 13.89
C LYS A 316 16.83 21.24 12.59
N GLU A 317 18.08 20.95 12.29
CA GLU A 317 18.47 20.15 11.14
C GLU A 317 18.03 18.69 11.31
N LEU A 318 17.30 18.18 10.30
CA LEU A 318 16.94 16.76 10.22
C LEU A 318 17.82 15.99 9.26
N ASN A 319 18.17 16.61 8.12
CA ASN A 319 19.04 16.02 7.14
C ASN A 319 19.88 17.10 6.46
N SER A 320 21.15 16.78 6.17
CA SER A 320 22.03 17.60 5.35
C SER A 320 23.01 16.74 4.55
N GLY A 321 23.56 17.30 3.50
CA GLY A 321 24.63 16.69 2.73
C GLY A 321 24.35 16.62 1.23
N ALA A 322 25.32 16.03 0.52
CA ALA A 322 25.27 15.79 -0.92
C ALA A 322 24.70 14.40 -1.18
N HIS A 323 23.66 14.34 -1.99
CA HIS A 323 22.99 13.10 -2.35
C HIS A 323 22.75 13.00 -3.85
N TRP A 324 22.49 11.79 -4.30
CA TRP A 324 21.93 11.51 -5.62
C TRP A 324 20.42 11.28 -5.49
N TYR A 325 19.65 11.59 -6.51
CA TYR A 325 18.18 11.47 -6.45
C TYR A 325 17.65 10.07 -6.16
N SER A 326 18.46 9.04 -6.44
CA SER A 326 18.13 7.64 -6.12
C SER A 326 18.45 7.27 -4.68
N ASP A 327 19.23 8.09 -3.95
CA ASP A 327 19.57 7.82 -2.56
C ASP A 327 18.35 8.11 -1.69
N LYS A 328 17.98 7.14 -0.87
CA LYS A 328 16.88 7.25 0.09
C LYS A 328 17.44 7.53 1.46
N VAL A 329 17.39 8.79 1.88
CA VAL A 329 17.81 9.18 3.22
C VAL A 329 16.60 9.41 4.08
N SER A 330 16.39 8.51 5.05
CA SER A 330 15.28 8.58 6.00
C SER A 330 15.76 9.05 7.38
N MET A 331 14.96 9.91 8.01
CA MET A 331 15.20 10.37 9.36
C MET A 331 13.88 10.48 10.12
N LYS A 332 13.92 10.22 11.42
CA LYS A 332 12.78 10.27 12.33
C LYS A 332 12.90 11.41 13.31
N THR A 333 11.77 12.01 13.65
CA THR A 333 11.70 13.08 14.66
C THR A 333 10.34 13.06 15.36
N GLN A 334 10.36 13.39 16.67
CA GLN A 334 9.13 13.64 17.42
C GLN A 334 8.65 15.06 17.12
N LEU A 335 7.37 15.19 16.74
CA LEU A 335 6.72 16.48 16.54
C LEU A 335 5.47 16.57 17.42
N SER A 336 5.23 17.76 17.96
CA SER A 336 3.97 18.08 18.63
C SER A 336 2.86 18.29 17.60
N ALA A 337 1.59 18.25 18.00
CA ALA A 337 0.49 18.70 17.14
C ALA A 337 0.58 20.22 16.92
N GLY A 338 0.23 20.68 15.72
CA GLY A 338 0.24 22.09 15.33
C GLY A 338 1.13 22.40 14.15
N ASN A 339 1.39 23.68 13.94
CA ASN A 339 2.23 24.15 12.84
C ASN A 339 3.70 24.22 13.28
N HIS A 340 4.56 23.64 12.47
CA HIS A 340 6.01 23.67 12.59
C HIS A 340 6.61 24.43 11.39
N ARG A 341 7.70 25.17 11.62
CA ARG A 341 8.42 25.83 10.54
C ARG A 341 9.20 24.81 9.73
N PHE A 342 8.80 24.62 8.48
CA PHE A 342 9.55 23.84 7.49
C PHE A 342 10.54 24.74 6.76
N GLU A 343 11.79 24.28 6.60
CA GLU A 343 12.79 24.94 5.77
C GLU A 343 13.61 23.90 5.01
N LEU A 344 13.71 24.06 3.70
CA LEU A 344 14.55 23.24 2.83
C LEU A 344 15.43 24.18 1.97
N ILE A 345 16.74 23.96 2.03
CA ILE A 345 17.69 24.65 1.18
C ILE A 345 18.36 23.61 0.28
N HIS A 346 18.41 23.85 -1.02
CA HIS A 346 18.98 22.94 -1.99
C HIS A 346 19.90 23.66 -2.97
N VAL A 347 21.04 23.04 -3.25
CA VAL A 347 22.09 23.51 -4.17
C VAL A 347 22.39 22.44 -5.20
N LYS A 348 22.51 22.84 -6.45
CA LYS A 348 23.06 22.01 -7.52
C LYS A 348 24.10 22.85 -8.30
N ASP A 349 25.35 22.52 -8.13
CA ASP A 349 26.52 23.24 -8.66
C ASP A 349 27.33 22.51 -9.73
N PHE A 350 26.81 21.38 -10.23
CA PHE A 350 27.44 20.57 -11.25
C PHE A 350 26.52 20.30 -12.46
N PRO A 351 27.09 20.11 -13.68
CA PRO A 351 26.31 20.10 -14.92
C PRO A 351 25.63 18.75 -15.24
N TRP A 352 26.05 17.65 -14.61
CA TRP A 352 25.48 16.32 -14.87
C TRP A 352 24.34 16.00 -13.93
N GLY A 353 23.59 14.94 -14.28
CA GLY A 353 22.42 14.47 -13.54
C GLY A 353 21.18 15.32 -13.67
N PRO A 354 20.02 14.76 -13.41
CA PRO A 354 18.74 15.48 -13.47
C PRO A 354 18.63 16.48 -12.32
N LYS A 355 17.80 17.52 -12.49
CA LYS A 355 17.26 18.24 -11.34
C LYS A 355 16.29 17.32 -10.63
N ALA A 356 16.47 17.11 -9.34
CA ALA A 356 15.60 16.28 -8.55
C ALA A 356 15.46 16.85 -7.14
N LEU A 357 14.22 16.89 -6.65
CA LEU A 357 13.85 17.32 -5.32
C LEU A 357 12.62 16.55 -4.88
N GLY A 358 12.77 15.64 -3.93
CA GLY A 358 11.73 14.89 -3.30
C GLY A 358 11.80 14.99 -1.79
N VAL A 359 10.68 15.25 -1.14
CA VAL A 359 10.52 15.16 0.31
C VAL A 359 9.22 14.43 0.56
N PHE A 360 9.31 13.35 1.30
CA PHE A 360 8.17 12.58 1.76
C PHE A 360 8.07 12.68 3.27
N VAL A 361 6.87 12.58 3.79
CA VAL A 361 6.60 12.50 5.21
C VAL A 361 5.62 11.37 5.50
N LYS A 362 5.84 10.64 6.57
CA LYS A 362 5.01 9.55 7.04
C LYS A 362 4.99 9.52 8.55
N ARG A 363 3.85 9.13 9.14
CA ARG A 363 3.77 8.72 10.55
C ARG A 363 3.34 7.26 10.63
N ILE A 364 3.54 6.62 11.76
CA ILE A 364 3.09 5.23 11.97
C ILE A 364 1.57 5.16 11.82
N GLY A 365 1.07 4.26 10.98
CA GLY A 365 -0.35 4.10 10.68
C GLY A 365 -0.94 5.15 9.72
N ALA A 366 -0.09 5.85 8.96
CA ALA A 366 -0.51 6.76 7.90
C ALA A 366 0.18 6.42 6.57
N HIS A 367 -0.43 6.81 5.45
CA HIS A 367 0.24 6.78 4.16
C HIS A 367 1.39 7.79 4.12
N GLU A 368 2.42 7.43 3.36
CA GLU A 368 3.46 8.36 2.99
C GLU A 368 2.88 9.45 2.08
N LEU A 369 3.18 10.71 2.40
CA LEU A 369 2.76 11.87 1.62
C LEU A 369 3.97 12.54 0.99
N ALA A 370 3.94 12.72 -0.34
CA ALA A 370 4.90 13.56 -1.04
C ALA A 370 4.57 15.05 -0.80
N LEU A 371 5.52 15.79 -0.23
CA LEU A 371 5.43 17.24 -0.03
C LEU A 371 5.86 18.04 -1.28
N HIS A 372 6.24 17.32 -2.34
CA HIS A 372 6.74 17.86 -3.60
C HIS A 372 5.81 17.54 -4.78
N ASP A 373 5.94 18.33 -5.84
CA ASP A 373 5.28 18.08 -7.14
C ASP A 373 5.83 16.77 -7.74
N ARG A 374 4.96 15.88 -8.22
CA ARG A 374 5.32 14.58 -8.83
C ARG A 374 6.41 14.68 -9.90
N THR A 375 6.50 15.81 -10.62
CA THR A 375 7.51 16.03 -11.65
C THR A 375 8.86 16.51 -11.10
N SER A 376 8.97 16.71 -9.80
CA SER A 376 10.22 17.16 -9.16
C SER A 376 11.20 16.02 -8.86
N LEU A 377 10.74 14.76 -8.97
CA LEU A 377 11.61 13.59 -9.03
C LEU A 377 11.51 12.95 -10.41
N PRO A 378 12.62 12.47 -10.97
CA PRO A 378 12.58 11.56 -12.12
C PRO A 378 11.75 10.34 -11.74
N ASP A 379 10.82 9.95 -12.61
CA ASP A 379 10.07 8.71 -12.44
C ASP A 379 11.02 7.53 -12.64
N PRO A 380 11.30 6.72 -11.61
CA PRO A 380 12.16 5.55 -11.76
C PRO A 380 11.56 4.49 -12.69
N GLU A 381 10.23 4.50 -12.90
CA GLU A 381 9.56 3.61 -13.84
C GLU A 381 9.63 4.14 -15.29
N ALA A 382 9.83 5.44 -15.49
CA ALA A 382 10.01 6.04 -16.81
C ALA A 382 11.41 5.79 -17.39
N VAL A 383 12.38 5.44 -16.57
CA VAL A 383 13.75 5.13 -16.98
C VAL A 383 13.86 3.63 -17.22
N GLY A 384 13.47 3.17 -18.39
CA GLY A 384 13.66 1.76 -18.75
C GLY A 384 12.52 1.07 -19.49
N LEU A 385 11.51 1.79 -19.97
CA LEU A 385 10.57 1.21 -20.92
C LEU A 385 11.32 0.99 -22.26
N ILE A 386 11.76 -0.24 -22.49
CA ILE A 386 12.26 -0.68 -23.80
C ILE A 386 11.11 -1.37 -24.49
N GLU A 387 10.58 -0.74 -25.52
CA GLU A 387 9.65 -1.39 -26.44
C GLU A 387 10.43 -2.31 -27.37
N VAL A 388 10.36 -3.61 -27.15
CA VAL A 388 10.97 -4.60 -28.05
C VAL A 388 9.92 -4.99 -29.11
N LYS A 389 10.09 -4.49 -30.32
CA LYS A 389 9.34 -4.98 -31.50
C LYS A 389 10.03 -6.22 -32.07
N ALA A 390 9.30 -7.31 -32.18
CA ALA A 390 9.80 -8.48 -32.89
C ALA A 390 10.02 -8.13 -34.37
N LEU A 391 11.20 -8.47 -34.89
CA LEU A 391 11.60 -8.17 -36.27
C LEU A 391 11.00 -9.10 -37.31
N SER A 392 10.23 -10.13 -36.96
CA SER A 392 9.54 -11.04 -37.86
C SER A 392 8.25 -11.56 -37.25
N GLU A 393 7.24 -11.68 -38.10
CA GLU A 393 5.91 -12.22 -37.80
C GLU A 393 5.93 -13.63 -37.16
N PRO A 394 4.89 -14.04 -36.45
CA PRO A 394 3.77 -13.25 -35.94
C PRO A 394 3.73 -13.05 -34.39
N VAL A 395 3.43 -11.80 -34.01
CA VAL A 395 2.44 -11.55 -32.98
C VAL A 395 2.77 -11.93 -31.54
N TYR A 396 3.85 -11.43 -30.97
CA TYR A 396 3.90 -11.22 -29.52
C TYR A 396 4.57 -9.88 -29.21
N GLN A 397 3.78 -8.82 -28.99
CA GLN A 397 4.24 -7.66 -28.26
C GLN A 397 4.33 -8.05 -26.79
N ARG A 398 5.53 -8.07 -26.23
CA ARG A 398 5.76 -8.15 -24.79
C ARG A 398 6.47 -6.88 -24.37
N SER A 399 5.83 -6.13 -23.48
CA SER A 399 6.49 -5.04 -22.78
C SER A 399 7.19 -5.63 -21.57
N PHE A 400 8.49 -5.32 -21.40
CA PHE A 400 9.25 -5.68 -20.22
C PHE A 400 9.64 -4.39 -19.51
N THR A 401 9.31 -4.29 -18.23
CA THR A 401 9.82 -3.25 -17.36
C THR A 401 11.03 -3.79 -16.62
N PHE A 402 12.20 -3.17 -16.82
CA PHE A 402 13.40 -3.52 -16.07
C PHE A 402 13.55 -2.56 -14.89
N HIS A 403 13.50 -3.10 -13.69
CA HIS A 403 13.87 -2.37 -12.47
C HIS A 403 15.32 -2.71 -12.15
N GLY A 404 16.25 -1.76 -12.34
CA GLY A 404 17.65 -1.89 -11.95
C GLY A 404 18.62 -1.23 -12.95
N GLU A 405 19.83 -0.94 -12.50
CA GLU A 405 20.92 -0.48 -13.35
C GLU A 405 21.16 -1.46 -14.49
N ILE A 406 21.33 -0.96 -15.70
CA ILE A 406 21.74 -1.75 -16.86
C ILE A 406 23.24 -2.10 -16.65
N GLY A 407 23.49 -3.09 -15.82
CA GLY A 407 24.74 -3.81 -15.83
C GLY A 407 24.79 -4.62 -17.14
N ARG A 408 25.83 -4.40 -17.94
CA ARG A 408 26.08 -5.00 -19.23
C ARG A 408 25.53 -6.43 -19.38
N ALA A 409 24.37 -6.56 -20.00
CA ALA A 409 23.87 -7.84 -20.46
C ALA A 409 24.67 -8.20 -21.73
N SER A 410 25.59 -9.12 -21.62
CA SER A 410 26.16 -9.78 -22.81
C SER A 410 25.09 -10.72 -23.36
N CYS A 411 24.50 -10.39 -24.49
CA CYS A 411 23.80 -11.38 -25.30
C CYS A 411 24.81 -12.43 -25.78
N ARG A 412 24.65 -13.67 -25.38
CA ARG A 412 25.15 -14.84 -26.09
C ARG A 412 23.95 -15.61 -26.65
#